data_93cd080b3dc1153486ca7c4f6263143d
#
_entry.id   93cd080b3dc1153486ca7c4f6263143d
#
_cell.length_a   1.000
_cell.length_b   1.000
_cell.length_c   1.000
_cell.angle_alpha   90.00
_cell.angle_beta   90.00
_cell.angle_gamma   90.00
#
_symmetry.space_group_name_H-M   'P 1'
#
loop_
_entity.id
_entity.type
_entity.pdbx_description
1 polymer ?
#
loop_
_entity_poly.entity_id
_entity_poly.type
_entity_poly.pdbx_seq_one_letter_code
_entity_poly.pdbx_strand_id
1 'polypeptide(L)'
;GGCSLQHLSYDGQLEFKRNQVEETMKRIGKLNVEVPETLGMENPWRYRNKSQVPVGFVNGKLTAGFYQKRSHAIIDMSTCLIHNEQGDFAVQKTREILAKYGTEPYDEQTGKGDIRHIMTRFAHTTGQLMIVLVTTKERMPFKEEIVRELVEQLELTSIVQNINPHKTNVIFGDRTKTLWGKDIIEDTIHGIRFAISARSFYQVNPIQTEVLYQQAIDAAELTGEETVIDAYCGIGSISLCLAKKAKHVYGVEIVDQAIQDARANAELNELANTTFETGKAEEVIPAWYKAGIVADVLVVDPPRKGCDEKLLETILAMKPKKVVYVSCNPGTLARDMKILTDGGYVAKKVQPVDMFPMTTHIEAVTVLHLN
;
A
#
# COMPACT_ATOMS: atom_id res chain seq x y z
N GLY A 1 11.72 -3.47 15.97
CA GLY A 1 10.74 -3.19 15.01
C GLY A 1 11.15 -2.24 13.90
N GLY A 2 10.16 -1.86 13.10
CA GLY A 2 10.34 -0.98 11.97
C GLY A 2 10.54 0.52 12.32
N CYS A 3 10.19 0.93 13.54
CA CYS A 3 10.26 2.32 14.00
C CYS A 3 11.68 2.72 14.42
N SER A 4 12.61 2.71 13.46
CA SER A 4 14.04 2.94 13.73
C SER A 4 14.43 4.41 13.95
N LEU A 5 13.55 5.36 13.67
CA LEU A 5 13.78 6.80 13.88
C LEU A 5 13.02 7.39 15.07
N GLN A 6 12.35 6.58 15.87
CA GLN A 6 11.53 7.05 17.00
C GLN A 6 12.30 7.87 18.04
N HIS A 7 13.63 7.73 18.10
CA HIS A 7 14.53 8.48 18.97
C HIS A 7 14.83 9.90 18.48
N LEU A 8 14.51 10.23 17.22
CA LEU A 8 14.65 11.59 16.68
C LEU A 8 13.35 12.37 16.87
N SER A 9 13.49 13.70 17.05
CA SER A 9 12.33 14.59 16.92
C SER A 9 11.68 14.44 15.54
N TYR A 10 10.41 14.74 15.43
CA TYR A 10 9.74 14.56 14.13
C TYR A 10 10.33 15.49 13.07
N ASP A 11 10.63 16.75 13.40
CA ASP A 11 11.33 17.68 12.50
C ASP A 11 12.69 17.11 12.04
N GLY A 12 13.43 16.49 12.96
CA GLY A 12 14.69 15.82 12.64
C GLY A 12 14.52 14.62 11.71
N GLN A 13 13.41 13.89 11.83
CA GLN A 13 13.07 12.81 10.88
C GLN A 13 12.78 13.35 9.49
N LEU A 14 12.03 14.45 9.38
CA LEU A 14 11.70 15.08 8.10
C LEU A 14 12.95 15.62 7.39
N GLU A 15 13.84 16.27 8.14
CA GLU A 15 15.13 16.73 7.62
C GLU A 15 16.02 15.57 7.16
N PHE A 16 16.13 14.51 7.97
CA PHE A 16 16.87 13.29 7.60
C PHE A 16 16.38 12.72 6.28
N LYS A 17 15.06 12.60 6.10
CA LYS A 17 14.44 12.05 4.89
C LYS A 17 14.65 12.95 3.67
N ARG A 18 14.54 14.27 3.83
CA ARG A 18 14.88 15.23 2.78
C ARG A 18 16.33 15.06 2.32
N ASN A 19 17.26 15.05 3.26
CA ASN A 19 18.68 14.91 2.97
C ASN A 19 19.00 13.59 2.27
N GLN A 20 18.33 12.50 2.65
CA GLN A 20 18.45 11.20 1.99
C GLN A 20 18.05 11.28 0.51
N VAL A 21 16.94 11.94 0.19
CA VAL A 21 16.49 12.13 -1.19
C VAL A 21 17.47 13.01 -1.96
N GLU A 22 17.87 14.15 -1.41
CA GLU A 22 18.79 15.12 -2.03
C GLU A 22 20.13 14.46 -2.37
N GLU A 23 20.76 13.77 -1.42
CA GLU A 23 22.02 13.08 -1.62
C GLU A 23 21.91 11.96 -2.66
N THR A 24 20.80 11.25 -2.67
CA THR A 24 20.54 10.18 -3.64
C THR A 24 20.41 10.74 -5.06
N MET A 25 19.69 11.85 -5.24
CA MET A 25 19.58 12.52 -6.54
C MET A 25 20.94 12.96 -7.06
N LYS A 26 21.78 13.55 -6.19
CA LYS A 26 23.15 13.98 -6.57
C LYS A 26 24.08 12.82 -6.91
N ARG A 27 24.12 11.80 -6.04
CA ARG A 27 25.12 10.72 -6.15
C ARG A 27 24.77 9.67 -7.18
N ILE A 28 23.53 9.21 -7.23
CA ILE A 28 23.07 8.16 -8.14
C ILE A 28 22.54 8.77 -9.43
N GLY A 29 21.64 9.75 -9.32
CA GLY A 29 21.01 10.38 -10.47
C GLY A 29 21.91 11.31 -11.25
N LYS A 30 22.96 11.84 -10.62
CA LYS A 30 23.77 12.95 -11.16
C LYS A 30 22.89 14.13 -11.59
N LEU A 31 21.82 14.35 -10.84
CA LEU A 31 20.77 15.33 -11.12
C LEU A 31 20.92 16.52 -10.18
N ASN A 32 20.79 17.73 -10.74
CA ASN A 32 20.69 18.97 -9.98
C ASN A 32 19.21 19.38 -9.94
N VAL A 33 18.45 18.81 -9.01
CA VAL A 33 17.02 19.07 -8.80
C VAL A 33 16.79 19.68 -7.43
N GLU A 34 15.77 20.51 -7.32
CA GLU A 34 15.33 21.00 -6.02
C GLU A 34 14.69 19.86 -5.22
N VAL A 35 15.06 19.74 -3.95
CA VAL A 35 14.41 18.85 -2.99
C VAL A 35 13.86 19.71 -1.85
N PRO A 36 12.58 20.07 -1.89
CA PRO A 36 11.93 20.85 -0.83
C PRO A 36 11.88 20.11 0.49
N GLU A 37 11.39 20.79 1.51
CA GLU A 37 11.12 20.18 2.81
C GLU A 37 10.17 19.00 2.66
N THR A 38 10.40 17.95 3.45
CA THR A 38 9.54 16.76 3.46
C THR A 38 8.15 17.12 3.97
N LEU A 39 7.12 16.74 3.22
CA LEU A 39 5.73 16.93 3.66
C LEU A 39 5.43 15.90 4.75
N GLY A 40 5.34 16.38 5.98
CA GLY A 40 5.08 15.58 7.17
C GLY A 40 3.63 15.61 7.63
N MET A 41 3.37 14.96 8.76
CA MET A 41 2.07 14.92 9.44
C MET A 41 2.07 15.90 10.62
N GLU A 42 0.93 16.49 10.90
CA GLU A 42 0.72 17.26 12.14
C GLU A 42 0.82 16.34 13.36
N ASN A 43 0.16 15.17 13.30
CA ASN A 43 0.28 14.11 14.31
C ASN A 43 0.85 12.83 13.67
N PRO A 44 2.15 12.51 13.90
CA PRO A 44 2.82 11.38 13.26
C PRO A 44 2.56 10.02 13.93
N TRP A 45 1.60 9.95 14.82
CA TRP A 45 1.24 8.74 15.55
C TRP A 45 -0.10 8.16 15.08
N ARG A 46 -0.35 6.88 15.37
CA ARG A 46 -1.64 6.20 15.13
C ARG A 46 -2.14 6.23 13.68
N TYR A 47 -1.23 6.43 12.72
CA TYR A 47 -1.57 6.62 11.31
C TYR A 47 -1.87 5.33 10.54
N ARG A 48 -1.35 4.17 10.99
CA ARG A 48 -1.50 2.91 10.24
C ARG A 48 -2.90 2.35 10.35
N ASN A 49 -3.57 2.26 9.21
CA ASN A 49 -4.91 1.67 9.08
C ASN A 49 -4.90 0.13 8.98
N LYS A 50 -3.73 -0.49 9.00
CA LYS A 50 -3.56 -1.94 8.94
C LYS A 50 -2.58 -2.41 9.99
N SER A 51 -3.01 -3.35 10.84
CA SER A 51 -2.17 -4.12 11.74
C SER A 51 -2.09 -5.56 11.25
N GLN A 52 -0.92 -6.16 11.30
CA GLN A 52 -0.70 -7.53 10.87
C GLN A 52 0.38 -8.14 11.73
N VAL A 53 -0.03 -8.99 12.67
CA VAL A 53 0.85 -9.50 13.71
C VAL A 53 0.82 -11.03 13.78
N PRO A 54 1.99 -11.69 13.89
CA PRO A 54 2.07 -13.10 14.18
C PRO A 54 1.53 -13.43 15.58
N VAL A 55 1.00 -14.62 15.72
CA VAL A 55 0.53 -15.18 17.00
C VAL A 55 1.43 -16.32 17.42
N GLY A 56 1.81 -16.37 18.68
CA GLY A 56 2.65 -17.40 19.24
C GLY A 56 2.45 -17.58 20.73
N PHE A 57 3.24 -18.45 21.35
CA PHE A 57 3.36 -18.55 22.79
C PHE A 57 4.60 -17.85 23.30
N VAL A 58 4.43 -17.03 24.34
CA VAL A 58 5.53 -16.46 25.11
C VAL A 58 5.26 -16.75 26.57
N ASN A 59 6.17 -17.48 27.23
CA ASN A 59 6.02 -17.92 28.61
C ASN A 59 4.70 -18.66 28.90
N GLY A 60 4.26 -19.50 27.96
CA GLY A 60 3.03 -20.28 28.06
C GLY A 60 1.73 -19.50 27.85
N LYS A 61 1.81 -18.22 27.45
CA LYS A 61 0.65 -17.38 27.14
C LYS A 61 0.55 -17.13 25.65
N LEU A 62 -0.67 -17.20 25.09
CA LEU A 62 -0.95 -16.81 23.73
C LEU A 62 -0.70 -15.32 23.58
N THR A 63 0.17 -14.99 22.62
CA THR A 63 0.72 -13.66 22.42
C THR A 63 0.59 -13.26 20.96
N ALA A 64 0.27 -12.00 20.71
CA ALA A 64 0.29 -11.37 19.39
C ALA A 64 1.23 -10.16 19.43
N GLY A 65 2.14 -10.07 18.47
CA GLY A 65 3.12 -8.97 18.44
C GLY A 65 4.07 -9.09 17.27
N PHE A 66 5.17 -8.36 17.32
CA PHE A 66 6.16 -8.37 16.23
C PHE A 66 7.32 -9.30 16.53
N TYR A 67 7.94 -9.83 15.50
CA TYR A 67 9.18 -10.55 15.63
C TYR A 67 10.31 -9.63 16.11
N GLN A 68 11.09 -10.11 17.05
CA GLN A 68 12.36 -9.50 17.41
C GLN A 68 13.27 -9.46 16.18
N LYS A 69 13.99 -8.35 16.00
CA LYS A 69 14.90 -8.18 14.87
C LYS A 69 15.87 -9.35 14.72
N ARG A 70 15.93 -9.92 13.52
CA ARG A 70 16.75 -11.11 13.18
C ARG A 70 16.39 -12.37 13.98
N SER A 71 15.14 -12.50 14.38
CA SER A 71 14.64 -13.64 15.17
C SER A 71 13.18 -13.90 14.80
N HIS A 72 12.69 -15.12 15.09
CA HIS A 72 11.28 -15.48 15.05
C HIS A 72 10.63 -15.44 16.44
N ALA A 73 11.34 -14.94 17.45
CA ALA A 73 10.76 -14.70 18.77
C ALA A 73 9.77 -13.53 18.70
N ILE A 74 8.56 -13.74 19.19
CA ILE A 74 7.51 -12.71 19.22
C ILE A 74 7.71 -11.86 20.48
N ILE A 75 7.75 -10.55 20.30
CA ILE A 75 7.67 -9.57 21.38
C ILE A 75 6.20 -9.33 21.66
N ASP A 76 5.76 -9.59 22.88
CA ASP A 76 4.40 -9.31 23.30
C ASP A 76 4.08 -7.82 23.13
N MET A 77 3.02 -7.54 22.40
CA MET A 77 2.60 -6.18 22.10
C MET A 77 1.25 -5.91 22.75
N SER A 78 1.24 -5.03 23.74
CA SER A 78 0.01 -4.50 24.31
C SER A 78 -0.57 -3.36 23.48
N THR A 79 0.30 -2.58 22.85
CA THR A 79 -0.07 -1.47 21.96
C THR A 79 1.06 -1.15 20.98
N CYS A 80 0.72 -0.62 19.81
CA CYS A 80 1.67 -0.10 18.84
C CYS A 80 1.34 1.38 18.56
N LEU A 81 2.26 2.28 18.87
CA LEU A 81 2.02 3.73 18.80
C LEU A 81 1.75 4.27 17.39
N ILE A 82 2.07 3.52 16.34
CA ILE A 82 1.78 3.91 14.96
C ILE A 82 0.52 3.25 14.39
N HIS A 83 0.01 2.17 14.99
CA HIS A 83 -1.24 1.55 14.56
C HIS A 83 -2.45 2.41 14.99
N ASN A 84 -3.48 2.44 14.16
CA ASN A 84 -4.77 3.01 14.54
C ASN A 84 -5.26 2.37 15.85
N GLU A 85 -5.81 3.17 16.76
CA GLU A 85 -6.19 2.72 18.09
C GLU A 85 -7.27 1.63 18.08
N GLN A 86 -8.27 1.75 17.20
CA GLN A 86 -9.33 0.76 17.09
C GLN A 86 -8.82 -0.56 16.51
N GLY A 87 -7.95 -0.48 15.49
CA GLY A 87 -7.29 -1.66 14.94
C GLY A 87 -6.39 -2.36 15.96
N ASP A 88 -5.65 -1.60 16.74
CA ASP A 88 -4.79 -2.10 17.81
C ASP A 88 -5.61 -2.76 18.94
N PHE A 89 -6.68 -2.09 19.38
CA PHE A 89 -7.62 -2.64 20.35
C PHE A 89 -8.28 -3.95 19.86
N ALA A 90 -8.66 -4.00 18.59
CA ALA A 90 -9.22 -5.22 17.98
C ALA A 90 -8.23 -6.38 17.97
N VAL A 91 -6.93 -6.13 17.72
CA VAL A 91 -5.88 -7.17 17.86
C VAL A 91 -5.85 -7.73 19.27
N GLN A 92 -5.85 -6.86 20.29
CA GLN A 92 -5.79 -7.28 21.70
C GLN A 92 -7.03 -8.09 22.09
N LYS A 93 -8.22 -7.65 21.71
CA LYS A 93 -9.47 -8.37 21.96
C LYS A 93 -9.52 -9.73 21.27
N THR A 94 -9.07 -9.78 20.01
CA THR A 94 -8.98 -11.04 19.28
C THR A 94 -8.03 -12.02 19.99
N ARG A 95 -6.87 -11.54 20.42
CA ARG A 95 -5.91 -12.35 21.19
C ARG A 95 -6.54 -12.90 22.49
N GLU A 96 -7.22 -12.06 23.25
CA GLU A 96 -7.89 -12.46 24.51
C GLU A 96 -8.93 -13.54 24.26
N ILE A 97 -9.77 -13.39 23.25
CA ILE A 97 -10.81 -14.35 22.87
C ILE A 97 -10.18 -15.67 22.39
N LEU A 98 -9.17 -15.62 21.53
CA LEU A 98 -8.45 -16.82 21.09
C LEU A 98 -7.83 -17.58 22.27
N ALA A 99 -7.23 -16.86 23.22
CA ALA A 99 -6.67 -17.45 24.44
C ALA A 99 -7.73 -18.11 25.32
N LYS A 100 -8.91 -17.48 25.47
CA LYS A 100 -10.04 -18.02 26.22
C LYS A 100 -10.51 -19.39 25.69
N TYR A 101 -10.50 -19.56 24.37
CA TYR A 101 -10.90 -20.81 23.71
C TYR A 101 -9.74 -21.80 23.51
N GLY A 102 -8.56 -21.53 24.06
CA GLY A 102 -7.40 -22.40 23.97
C GLY A 102 -6.88 -22.60 22.55
N THR A 103 -7.06 -21.60 21.69
CA THR A 103 -6.55 -21.66 20.31
C THR A 103 -5.03 -21.84 20.29
N GLU A 104 -4.56 -22.81 19.52
CA GLU A 104 -3.14 -23.10 19.40
C GLU A 104 -2.50 -22.24 18.31
N PRO A 105 -1.46 -21.46 18.61
CA PRO A 105 -0.71 -20.75 17.59
C PRO A 105 0.12 -21.72 16.74
N TYR A 106 0.33 -21.34 15.48
CA TYR A 106 1.16 -22.10 14.55
C TYR A 106 2.62 -22.12 15.00
N ASP A 107 3.18 -23.31 15.07
CA ASP A 107 4.58 -23.55 15.32
C ASP A 107 5.31 -23.87 14.00
N GLU A 108 6.24 -23.03 13.61
CA GLU A 108 7.00 -23.16 12.35
C GLU A 108 7.90 -24.41 12.32
N GLN A 109 8.32 -24.91 13.46
CA GLN A 109 9.19 -26.09 13.53
C GLN A 109 8.40 -27.38 13.31
N THR A 110 7.26 -27.50 13.98
CA THR A 110 6.41 -28.70 13.93
C THR A 110 5.38 -28.66 12.81
N GLY A 111 5.03 -27.46 12.30
CA GLY A 111 3.97 -27.27 11.34
C GLY A 111 2.56 -27.45 11.92
N LYS A 112 2.42 -27.45 13.25
CA LYS A 112 1.15 -27.65 13.97
C LYS A 112 0.63 -26.32 14.51
N GLY A 113 -0.66 -26.31 14.85
CA GLY A 113 -1.38 -25.15 15.38
C GLY A 113 -2.46 -24.66 14.42
N ASP A 114 -3.33 -23.77 14.91
CA ASP A 114 -4.52 -23.32 14.20
C ASP A 114 -4.38 -21.89 13.65
N ILE A 115 -3.88 -20.96 14.47
CA ILE A 115 -3.78 -19.52 14.16
C ILE A 115 -2.35 -19.10 13.85
N ARG A 116 -2.14 -18.37 12.75
CA ARG A 116 -0.84 -17.86 12.33
C ARG A 116 -0.69 -16.37 12.57
N HIS A 117 -1.67 -15.58 12.13
CA HIS A 117 -1.67 -14.13 12.23
C HIS A 117 -3.06 -13.59 12.56
N ILE A 118 -3.07 -12.46 13.23
CA ILE A 118 -4.22 -11.58 13.34
C ILE A 118 -3.93 -10.34 12.50
N MET A 119 -4.84 -10.01 11.59
CA MET A 119 -4.77 -8.76 10.85
C MET A 119 -6.02 -7.95 11.11
N THR A 120 -5.88 -6.64 11.22
CA THR A 120 -6.99 -5.69 11.24
C THR A 120 -6.83 -4.66 10.14
N ARG A 121 -7.94 -4.24 9.56
CA ARG A 121 -8.03 -3.09 8.65
C ARG A 121 -9.08 -2.13 9.18
N PHE A 122 -8.69 -0.89 9.32
CA PHE A 122 -9.56 0.20 9.75
C PHE A 122 -9.72 1.22 8.62
N ALA A 123 -10.96 1.50 8.23
CA ALA A 123 -11.26 2.50 7.22
C ALA A 123 -11.36 3.88 7.87
N HIS A 124 -10.46 4.77 7.51
CA HIS A 124 -10.29 6.08 8.17
C HIS A 124 -11.53 6.98 8.06
N THR A 125 -12.18 7.02 6.89
CA THR A 125 -13.31 7.92 6.64
C THR A 125 -14.66 7.31 7.05
N THR A 126 -14.82 6.01 6.95
CA THR A 126 -16.09 5.32 7.25
C THR A 126 -16.15 4.74 8.66
N GLY A 127 -15.01 4.57 9.32
CA GLY A 127 -14.92 3.90 10.63
C GLY A 127 -15.11 2.38 10.57
N GLN A 128 -15.23 1.80 9.40
CA GLN A 128 -15.41 0.36 9.22
C GLN A 128 -14.18 -0.42 9.64
N LEU A 129 -14.38 -1.55 10.31
CA LEU A 129 -13.29 -2.38 10.84
C LEU A 129 -13.46 -3.82 10.35
N MET A 130 -12.37 -4.38 9.81
CA MET A 130 -12.25 -5.77 9.41
C MET A 130 -11.21 -6.48 10.27
N ILE A 131 -11.55 -7.68 10.74
CA ILE A 131 -10.60 -8.63 11.33
C ILE A 131 -10.36 -9.76 10.35
N VAL A 132 -9.10 -10.12 10.15
CA VAL A 132 -8.69 -11.28 9.37
C VAL A 132 -7.93 -12.25 10.27
N LEU A 133 -8.44 -13.47 10.36
CA LEU A 133 -7.78 -14.58 11.03
C LEU A 133 -7.04 -15.42 9.98
N VAL A 134 -5.72 -15.43 10.03
CA VAL A 134 -4.91 -16.29 9.15
C VAL A 134 -4.68 -17.60 9.86
N THR A 135 -5.27 -18.68 9.33
CA THR A 135 -5.28 -20.00 9.95
C THR A 135 -4.56 -21.03 9.09
N THR A 136 -4.13 -22.13 9.68
CA THR A 136 -3.50 -23.24 8.97
C THR A 136 -4.51 -24.11 8.21
N LYS A 137 -5.73 -24.18 8.72
CA LYS A 137 -6.83 -25.01 8.20
C LYS A 137 -8.12 -24.21 8.20
N GLU A 138 -9.07 -24.62 7.37
CA GLU A 138 -10.43 -24.06 7.37
C GLU A 138 -11.16 -24.35 8.68
N ARG A 139 -11.01 -25.55 9.21
CA ARG A 139 -11.55 -25.94 10.51
C ARG A 139 -10.65 -25.41 11.63
N MET A 140 -11.20 -24.54 12.46
CA MET A 140 -10.58 -24.05 13.68
C MET A 140 -11.53 -24.39 14.86
N PRO A 141 -11.02 -24.97 15.97
CA PRO A 141 -11.86 -25.24 17.14
C PRO A 141 -12.54 -23.95 17.65
N PHE A 142 -13.79 -24.07 18.05
CA PHE A 142 -14.61 -22.96 18.61
C PHE A 142 -14.72 -21.73 17.68
N LYS A 143 -14.60 -21.93 16.39
CA LYS A 143 -14.62 -20.80 15.42
C LYS A 143 -15.90 -19.98 15.50
N GLU A 144 -17.04 -20.63 15.64
CA GLU A 144 -18.35 -19.96 15.71
C GLU A 144 -18.51 -19.14 16.99
N GLU A 145 -18.07 -19.68 18.13
CA GLU A 145 -18.07 -19.00 19.41
C GLU A 145 -17.10 -17.81 19.41
N ILE A 146 -15.92 -17.96 18.84
CA ILE A 146 -14.93 -16.89 18.67
C ILE A 146 -15.51 -15.75 17.84
N VAL A 147 -16.12 -16.08 16.69
CA VAL A 147 -16.74 -15.06 15.81
C VAL A 147 -17.87 -14.34 16.55
N ARG A 148 -18.74 -15.06 17.26
CA ARG A 148 -19.83 -14.46 18.04
C ARG A 148 -19.31 -13.49 19.10
N GLU A 149 -18.30 -13.88 19.89
CA GLU A 149 -17.72 -12.98 20.89
C GLU A 149 -17.04 -11.76 20.30
N LEU A 150 -16.36 -11.90 19.16
CA LEU A 150 -15.78 -10.75 18.45
C LEU A 150 -16.86 -9.74 18.05
N VAL A 151 -17.98 -10.22 17.51
CA VAL A 151 -19.11 -9.38 17.11
C VAL A 151 -19.77 -8.71 18.32
N GLU A 152 -19.88 -9.41 19.46
CA GLU A 152 -20.47 -8.87 20.68
C GLU A 152 -19.59 -7.81 21.36
N GLN A 153 -18.26 -7.93 21.23
CA GLN A 153 -17.31 -7.06 21.97
C GLN A 153 -16.73 -5.92 21.13
N LEU A 154 -16.89 -5.96 19.79
CA LEU A 154 -16.30 -5.00 18.87
C LEU A 154 -17.33 -4.52 17.84
N GLU A 155 -17.24 -3.26 17.48
CA GLU A 155 -17.99 -2.71 16.34
C GLU A 155 -17.30 -3.11 15.03
N LEU A 156 -17.76 -4.20 14.43
CA LEU A 156 -17.15 -4.79 13.23
C LEU A 156 -18.03 -4.62 11.99
N THR A 157 -17.39 -4.52 10.84
CA THR A 157 -18.02 -4.62 9.53
C THR A 157 -17.79 -5.99 8.91
N SER A 158 -16.66 -6.62 9.20
CA SER A 158 -16.22 -7.85 8.53
C SER A 158 -15.33 -8.69 9.45
N ILE A 159 -15.54 -10.01 9.43
CA ILE A 159 -14.60 -11.01 9.93
C ILE A 159 -14.32 -11.98 8.79
N VAL A 160 -13.06 -12.12 8.45
CA VAL A 160 -12.58 -12.93 7.33
C VAL A 160 -11.58 -13.96 7.84
N GLN A 161 -11.63 -15.16 7.30
CA GLN A 161 -10.62 -16.19 7.48
C GLN A 161 -9.81 -16.32 6.20
N ASN A 162 -8.48 -16.24 6.32
CA ASN A 162 -7.55 -16.63 5.26
C ASN A 162 -6.86 -17.92 5.67
N ILE A 163 -6.83 -18.90 4.77
CA ILE A 163 -6.31 -20.22 5.05
C ILE A 163 -4.95 -20.36 4.37
N ASN A 164 -3.90 -20.52 5.18
CA ASN A 164 -2.54 -20.75 4.72
C ASN A 164 -1.96 -22.03 5.34
N PRO A 165 -2.09 -23.17 4.66
CA PRO A 165 -1.59 -24.45 5.15
C PRO A 165 -0.09 -24.67 4.93
N HIS A 166 0.57 -23.78 4.17
CA HIS A 166 1.93 -23.99 3.71
C HIS A 166 2.98 -23.56 4.76
N LYS A 167 4.09 -24.28 4.81
CA LYS A 167 5.26 -23.87 5.58
C LYS A 167 6.04 -22.82 4.78
N THR A 168 5.69 -21.55 4.97
CA THR A 168 6.20 -20.41 4.20
C THR A 168 6.21 -19.14 5.06
N ASN A 169 7.06 -18.19 4.69
CA ASN A 169 7.07 -16.85 5.26
C ASN A 169 5.99 -15.92 4.64
N VAL A 170 5.31 -16.38 3.60
CA VAL A 170 4.16 -15.67 3.02
C VAL A 170 3.00 -15.77 4.00
N ILE A 171 2.39 -14.63 4.33
CA ILE A 171 1.37 -14.57 5.38
C ILE A 171 0.05 -15.14 4.89
N PHE A 172 -0.42 -14.69 3.72
CA PHE A 172 -1.69 -15.12 3.16
C PHE A 172 -1.58 -16.40 2.33
N GLY A 173 -2.52 -17.30 2.56
CA GLY A 173 -2.80 -18.41 1.63
C GLY A 173 -3.75 -17.98 0.51
N ASP A 174 -4.07 -18.91 -0.38
CA ASP A 174 -4.87 -18.62 -1.58
C ASP A 174 -6.37 -18.56 -1.32
N ARG A 175 -6.85 -19.19 -0.24
CA ARG A 175 -8.26 -19.29 0.09
C ARG A 175 -8.65 -18.30 1.16
N THR A 176 -9.70 -17.52 0.87
CA THR A 176 -10.28 -16.54 1.80
C THR A 176 -11.78 -16.80 1.92
N LYS A 177 -12.29 -16.74 3.14
CA LYS A 177 -13.70 -16.98 3.45
C LYS A 177 -14.23 -15.94 4.44
N THR A 178 -15.34 -15.32 4.12
CA THR A 178 -16.03 -14.42 5.06
C THR A 178 -16.73 -15.26 6.14
N LEU A 179 -16.41 -14.97 7.39
CA LEU A 179 -17.02 -15.64 8.55
C LEU A 179 -18.24 -14.88 9.07
N TRP A 180 -18.22 -13.56 8.98
CA TRP A 180 -19.30 -12.71 9.40
C TRP A 180 -19.26 -11.35 8.71
N GLY A 181 -20.41 -10.76 8.47
CA GLY A 181 -20.56 -9.44 7.90
C GLY A 181 -20.20 -9.39 6.39
N LYS A 182 -19.62 -8.28 5.97
CA LYS A 182 -19.24 -8.06 4.58
C LYS A 182 -17.85 -8.69 4.29
N ASP A 183 -17.57 -8.97 3.03
CA ASP A 183 -16.27 -9.46 2.56
C ASP A 183 -15.26 -8.32 2.30
N ILE A 184 -15.74 -7.07 2.35
CA ILE A 184 -14.96 -5.84 2.15
C ILE A 184 -15.29 -4.79 3.21
N ILE A 185 -14.40 -3.82 3.38
CA ILE A 185 -14.69 -2.52 3.97
C ILE A 185 -14.51 -1.44 2.91
N GLU A 186 -15.10 -0.27 3.15
CA GLU A 186 -15.00 0.88 2.26
C GLU A 186 -14.29 2.04 2.93
N ASP A 187 -13.37 2.66 2.19
CA ASP A 187 -12.71 3.91 2.59
C ASP A 187 -12.67 4.89 1.43
N THR A 188 -12.28 6.12 1.65
CA THR A 188 -12.19 7.14 0.60
C THR A 188 -10.80 7.78 0.53
N ILE A 189 -10.39 8.13 -0.69
CA ILE A 189 -9.21 8.96 -0.98
C ILE A 189 -9.66 10.02 -1.99
N HIS A 190 -9.47 11.30 -1.67
CA HIS A 190 -9.93 12.42 -2.52
C HIS A 190 -11.40 12.30 -2.97
N GLY A 191 -12.27 11.82 -2.10
CA GLY A 191 -13.68 11.60 -2.39
C GLY A 191 -14.00 10.37 -3.25
N ILE A 192 -13.00 9.62 -3.69
CA ILE A 192 -13.17 8.35 -4.39
C ILE A 192 -13.35 7.23 -3.35
N ARG A 193 -14.41 6.44 -3.51
CA ARG A 193 -14.70 5.28 -2.66
C ARG A 193 -13.94 4.07 -3.17
N PHE A 194 -13.30 3.35 -2.24
CA PHE A 194 -12.59 2.10 -2.51
C PHE A 194 -13.17 0.97 -1.68
N ALA A 195 -13.49 -0.13 -2.34
CA ALA A 195 -13.78 -1.40 -1.69
C ALA A 195 -12.46 -2.14 -1.41
N ILE A 196 -12.24 -2.47 -0.15
CA ILE A 196 -10.98 -3.04 0.35
C ILE A 196 -11.26 -4.42 0.91
N SER A 197 -10.69 -5.46 0.28
CA SER A 197 -10.73 -6.83 0.77
C SER A 197 -9.57 -7.13 1.72
N ALA A 198 -9.59 -8.31 2.33
CA ALA A 198 -8.51 -8.76 3.21
C ALA A 198 -7.12 -8.72 2.52
N ARG A 199 -7.06 -9.03 1.23
CA ARG A 199 -5.82 -9.15 0.46
C ARG A 199 -5.49 -7.94 -0.41
N SER A 200 -6.39 -6.98 -0.57
CA SER A 200 -6.14 -5.77 -1.38
C SER A 200 -4.91 -5.02 -0.88
N PHE A 201 -4.07 -4.58 -1.80
CA PHE A 201 -3.10 -3.54 -1.48
C PHE A 201 -3.83 -2.21 -1.37
N TYR A 202 -3.73 -1.58 -0.22
CA TYR A 202 -4.26 -0.26 0.06
C TYR A 202 -3.29 0.47 0.97
N GLN A 203 -2.99 1.73 0.68
CA GLN A 203 -2.00 2.51 1.42
C GLN A 203 -2.33 2.56 2.91
N VAL A 204 -1.31 2.38 3.75
CA VAL A 204 -1.51 2.19 5.20
C VAL A 204 -1.62 3.49 6.00
N ASN A 205 -1.28 4.63 5.39
CA ASN A 205 -1.40 5.96 5.98
C ASN A 205 -2.40 6.79 5.17
N PRO A 206 -3.68 6.80 5.51
CA PRO A 206 -4.72 7.44 4.70
C PRO A 206 -4.55 8.95 4.62
N ILE A 207 -4.09 9.61 5.67
CA ILE A 207 -3.88 11.06 5.71
C ILE A 207 -2.78 11.45 4.71
N GLN A 208 -1.62 10.79 4.80
CA GLN A 208 -0.50 11.10 3.91
C GLN A 208 -0.69 10.56 2.49
N THR A 209 -1.55 9.57 2.30
CA THR A 209 -1.92 9.11 0.94
C THR A 209 -2.60 10.24 0.18
N GLU A 210 -3.48 11.00 0.80
CA GLU A 210 -4.10 12.15 0.16
C GLU A 210 -3.07 13.24 -0.17
N VAL A 211 -2.10 13.49 0.71
CA VAL A 211 -0.99 14.42 0.44
C VAL A 211 -0.13 13.93 -0.73
N LEU A 212 0.26 12.67 -0.73
CA LEU A 212 1.06 12.05 -1.80
C LEU A 212 0.34 12.12 -3.15
N TYR A 213 -0.93 11.73 -3.19
CA TYR A 213 -1.73 11.73 -4.41
C TYR A 213 -2.05 13.14 -4.90
N GLN A 214 -2.22 14.11 -3.98
CA GLN A 214 -2.37 15.51 -4.36
C GLN A 214 -1.14 16.02 -5.11
N GLN A 215 0.07 15.65 -4.69
CA GLN A 215 1.29 16.00 -5.41
C GLN A 215 1.29 15.42 -6.84
N ALA A 216 0.85 14.17 -7.01
CA ALA A 216 0.75 13.53 -8.32
C ALA A 216 -0.35 14.17 -9.19
N ILE A 217 -1.50 14.48 -8.62
CA ILE A 217 -2.62 15.14 -9.30
C ILE A 217 -2.21 16.52 -9.79
N ASP A 218 -1.58 17.31 -8.92
CA ASP A 218 -1.12 18.66 -9.26
C ASP A 218 -0.03 18.60 -10.35
N ALA A 219 0.89 17.65 -10.25
CA ALA A 219 1.95 17.46 -11.24
C ALA A 219 1.43 17.05 -12.62
N ALA A 220 0.32 16.33 -12.69
CA ALA A 220 -0.32 15.94 -13.94
C ALA A 220 -0.94 17.12 -14.69
N GLU A 221 -1.39 18.17 -13.99
CA GLU A 221 -2.00 19.40 -14.57
C GLU A 221 -3.09 19.08 -15.60
N LEU A 222 -4.04 18.22 -15.23
CA LEU A 222 -5.09 17.75 -16.13
C LEU A 222 -6.18 18.82 -16.35
N THR A 223 -6.61 18.98 -17.61
CA THR A 223 -7.63 19.94 -18.04
C THR A 223 -8.94 19.30 -18.48
N GLY A 224 -8.97 17.97 -18.62
CA GLY A 224 -10.10 17.21 -19.16
C GLY A 224 -9.87 16.69 -20.60
N GLU A 225 -8.77 17.08 -21.22
CA GLU A 225 -8.45 16.71 -22.61
C GLU A 225 -7.38 15.60 -22.71
N GLU A 226 -6.71 15.29 -21.61
CA GLU A 226 -5.57 14.40 -21.60
C GLU A 226 -5.97 12.93 -21.52
N THR A 227 -5.27 12.11 -22.31
CA THR A 227 -5.18 10.67 -22.12
C THR A 227 -4.06 10.36 -21.15
N VAL A 228 -4.37 9.63 -20.09
CA VAL A 228 -3.44 9.24 -19.03
C VAL A 228 -3.22 7.73 -19.08
N ILE A 229 -1.97 7.30 -18.96
CA ILE A 229 -1.63 5.91 -18.68
C ILE A 229 -1.10 5.82 -17.26
N ASP A 230 -1.66 4.92 -16.44
CA ASP A 230 -1.20 4.60 -15.10
C ASP A 230 -0.57 3.19 -15.12
N ALA A 231 0.74 3.15 -15.10
CA ALA A 231 1.50 1.91 -14.97
C ALA A 231 1.55 1.49 -13.50
N TYR A 232 1.43 0.20 -13.23
CA TYR A 232 1.38 -0.36 -11.88
C TYR A 232 0.16 0.14 -11.08
N CYS A 233 -1.02 0.14 -11.68
CA CYS A 233 -2.19 0.84 -11.15
C CYS A 233 -2.81 0.21 -9.90
N GLY A 234 -2.48 -1.03 -9.54
CA GLY A 234 -3.08 -1.73 -8.41
C GLY A 234 -4.60 -1.79 -8.51
N ILE A 235 -5.29 -1.44 -7.44
CA ILE A 235 -6.77 -1.36 -7.39
C ILE A 235 -7.33 -0.05 -7.98
N GLY A 236 -6.49 0.70 -8.70
CA GLY A 236 -6.88 1.92 -9.37
C GLY A 236 -6.88 3.18 -8.50
N SER A 237 -6.16 3.19 -7.37
CA SER A 237 -6.24 4.31 -6.43
C SER A 237 -5.80 5.65 -7.04
N ILE A 238 -4.67 5.72 -7.71
CA ILE A 238 -4.24 6.95 -8.43
C ILE A 238 -5.08 7.13 -9.71
N SER A 239 -5.29 6.05 -10.46
CA SER A 239 -6.05 6.09 -11.72
C SER A 239 -7.42 6.77 -11.56
N LEU A 240 -8.18 6.39 -10.53
CA LEU A 240 -9.52 6.91 -10.32
C LEU A 240 -9.51 8.37 -9.83
N CYS A 241 -8.52 8.75 -9.02
CA CYS A 241 -8.34 10.14 -8.65
C CYS A 241 -8.04 11.03 -9.88
N LEU A 242 -7.22 10.54 -10.80
CA LEU A 242 -6.91 11.24 -12.07
C LEU A 242 -8.09 11.24 -13.04
N ALA A 243 -8.89 10.18 -13.08
CA ALA A 243 -10.04 10.05 -13.97
C ALA A 243 -11.07 11.16 -13.77
N LYS A 244 -11.16 11.75 -12.59
CA LYS A 244 -12.04 12.90 -12.31
C LYS A 244 -11.73 14.12 -13.19
N LYS A 245 -10.50 14.24 -13.67
CA LYS A 245 -9.99 15.40 -14.43
C LYS A 245 -9.35 15.02 -15.76
N ALA A 246 -9.31 13.74 -16.12
CA ALA A 246 -8.75 13.26 -17.39
C ALA A 246 -9.85 13.03 -18.43
N LYS A 247 -9.49 13.07 -19.69
CA LYS A 247 -10.35 12.59 -20.78
C LYS A 247 -10.57 11.08 -20.64
N HIS A 248 -9.48 10.31 -20.49
CA HIS A 248 -9.52 8.87 -20.31
C HIS A 248 -8.26 8.41 -19.55
N VAL A 249 -8.40 7.40 -18.69
CA VAL A 249 -7.29 6.78 -17.97
C VAL A 249 -7.21 5.30 -18.33
N TYR A 250 -6.04 4.87 -18.79
CA TYR A 250 -5.69 3.47 -19.02
C TYR A 250 -4.80 3.00 -17.87
N GLY A 251 -5.21 1.97 -17.14
CA GLY A 251 -4.43 1.38 -16.05
C GLY A 251 -3.99 -0.05 -16.38
N VAL A 252 -2.77 -0.41 -15.99
CA VAL A 252 -2.24 -1.76 -16.12
C VAL A 252 -1.64 -2.25 -14.80
N GLU A 253 -1.93 -3.50 -14.47
CA GLU A 253 -1.44 -4.18 -13.27
C GLU A 253 -1.29 -5.68 -13.56
N ILE A 254 -0.22 -6.27 -13.03
CA ILE A 254 0.08 -7.70 -13.24
C ILE A 254 -0.86 -8.62 -12.46
N VAL A 255 -1.41 -8.14 -11.35
CA VAL A 255 -2.30 -8.92 -10.47
C VAL A 255 -3.73 -8.81 -10.96
N ASP A 256 -4.27 -9.89 -11.52
CA ASP A 256 -5.62 -9.92 -12.09
C ASP A 256 -6.71 -9.52 -11.10
N GLN A 257 -6.64 -9.98 -9.85
CA GLN A 257 -7.60 -9.58 -8.81
C GLN A 257 -7.60 -8.07 -8.57
N ALA A 258 -6.44 -7.42 -8.61
CA ALA A 258 -6.35 -5.96 -8.45
C ALA A 258 -7.02 -5.22 -9.61
N ILE A 259 -6.93 -5.75 -10.83
CA ILE A 259 -7.64 -5.20 -11.99
C ILE A 259 -9.16 -5.37 -11.86
N GLN A 260 -9.63 -6.51 -11.38
CA GLN A 260 -11.06 -6.72 -11.09
C GLN A 260 -11.54 -5.72 -10.03
N ASP A 261 -10.77 -5.51 -8.98
CA ASP A 261 -11.04 -4.52 -7.93
C ASP A 261 -11.04 -3.09 -8.50
N ALA A 262 -10.09 -2.75 -9.38
CA ALA A 262 -10.03 -1.45 -10.05
C ALA A 262 -11.29 -1.16 -10.89
N ARG A 263 -11.75 -2.15 -11.67
CA ARG A 263 -12.99 -2.06 -12.44
C ARG A 263 -14.21 -1.88 -11.53
N ALA A 264 -14.30 -2.65 -10.45
CA ALA A 264 -15.37 -2.54 -9.47
C ALA A 264 -15.37 -1.17 -8.77
N ASN A 265 -14.19 -0.65 -8.43
CA ASN A 265 -14.05 0.69 -7.86
C ASN A 265 -14.44 1.80 -8.85
N ALA A 266 -14.12 1.64 -10.13
CA ALA A 266 -14.57 2.57 -11.16
C ALA A 266 -16.11 2.61 -11.28
N GLU A 267 -16.76 1.45 -11.28
CA GLU A 267 -18.23 1.35 -11.28
C GLU A 267 -18.83 1.96 -10.01
N LEU A 268 -18.25 1.68 -8.84
CA LEU A 268 -18.71 2.23 -7.55
C LEU A 268 -18.72 3.76 -7.53
N ASN A 269 -17.82 4.38 -8.29
CA ASN A 269 -17.70 5.84 -8.39
C ASN A 269 -18.25 6.42 -9.70
N GLU A 270 -18.92 5.62 -10.50
CA GLU A 270 -19.52 6.04 -11.78
C GLU A 270 -18.51 6.68 -12.75
N LEU A 271 -17.27 6.19 -12.73
CA LEU A 271 -16.17 6.67 -13.59
C LEU A 271 -16.06 5.79 -14.84
N ALA A 272 -16.79 6.17 -15.91
CA ALA A 272 -16.84 5.42 -17.17
C ALA A 272 -15.62 5.65 -18.07
N ASN A 273 -14.79 6.66 -17.79
CA ASN A 273 -13.62 7.06 -18.59
C ASN A 273 -12.34 6.34 -18.14
N THR A 274 -12.45 5.05 -17.83
CA THR A 274 -11.32 4.21 -17.39
C THR A 274 -11.29 2.89 -18.14
N THR A 275 -10.10 2.41 -18.42
CA THR A 275 -9.86 1.08 -18.99
C THR A 275 -8.74 0.43 -18.23
N PHE A 276 -8.98 -0.77 -17.68
CA PHE A 276 -8.00 -1.52 -16.90
C PHE A 276 -7.67 -2.85 -17.57
N GLU A 277 -6.38 -3.16 -17.67
CA GLU A 277 -5.91 -4.39 -18.31
C GLU A 277 -4.91 -5.12 -17.40
N THR A 278 -5.09 -6.44 -17.29
CA THR A 278 -4.16 -7.31 -16.57
C THR A 278 -2.95 -7.63 -17.45
N GLY A 279 -1.77 -7.41 -16.93
CA GLY A 279 -0.53 -7.75 -17.61
C GLY A 279 0.67 -7.00 -17.04
N LYS A 280 1.82 -7.28 -17.60
CA LYS A 280 3.04 -6.55 -17.26
C LYS A 280 3.05 -5.20 -17.98
N ALA A 281 3.36 -4.13 -17.25
CA ALA A 281 3.40 -2.78 -17.82
C ALA A 281 4.35 -2.70 -19.02
N GLU A 282 5.50 -3.36 -18.94
CA GLU A 282 6.51 -3.43 -20.00
C GLU A 282 6.10 -4.23 -21.24
N GLU A 283 4.96 -4.92 -21.20
CA GLU A 283 4.36 -5.66 -22.33
C GLU A 283 3.09 -4.97 -22.84
N VAL A 284 2.21 -4.58 -21.95
CA VAL A 284 0.90 -4.00 -22.27
C VAL A 284 1.03 -2.58 -22.82
N ILE A 285 1.84 -1.73 -22.21
CA ILE A 285 2.00 -0.33 -22.66
C ILE A 285 2.61 -0.25 -24.08
N PRO A 286 3.65 -1.04 -24.42
CA PRO A 286 4.11 -1.10 -25.82
C PRO A 286 3.02 -1.57 -26.79
N ALA A 287 2.17 -2.54 -26.40
CA ALA A 287 1.07 -3.01 -27.22
C ALA A 287 0.01 -1.91 -27.43
N TRP A 288 -0.31 -1.15 -26.40
CA TRP A 288 -1.20 0.01 -26.52
C TRP A 288 -0.62 1.07 -27.46
N TYR A 289 0.68 1.34 -27.36
CA TYR A 289 1.35 2.29 -28.24
C TYR A 289 1.27 1.86 -29.70
N LYS A 290 1.53 0.58 -29.99
CA LYS A 290 1.35 0.02 -31.35
C LYS A 290 -0.08 0.09 -31.85
N ALA A 291 -1.05 0.00 -30.97
CA ALA A 291 -2.48 0.13 -31.29
C ALA A 291 -2.96 1.60 -31.43
N GLY A 292 -2.05 2.58 -31.30
CA GLY A 292 -2.35 3.99 -31.44
C GLY A 292 -2.82 4.70 -30.18
N ILE A 293 -2.74 4.04 -29.00
CA ILE A 293 -3.02 4.67 -27.71
C ILE A 293 -1.75 5.40 -27.27
N VAL A 294 -1.81 6.74 -27.26
CA VAL A 294 -0.69 7.61 -26.86
C VAL A 294 -1.09 8.40 -25.62
N ALA A 295 -0.26 8.32 -24.59
CA ALA A 295 -0.48 9.11 -23.38
C ALA A 295 0.02 10.55 -23.54
N ASP A 296 -0.78 11.51 -23.11
CA ASP A 296 -0.31 12.87 -22.82
C ASP A 296 0.45 12.91 -21.51
N VAL A 297 -0.04 12.20 -20.50
CA VAL A 297 0.56 12.02 -19.19
C VAL A 297 0.67 10.53 -18.88
N LEU A 298 1.87 10.12 -18.49
CA LEU A 298 2.11 8.76 -18.01
C LEU A 298 2.50 8.81 -16.54
N VAL A 299 1.79 8.07 -15.71
CA VAL A 299 2.01 7.98 -14.27
C VAL A 299 2.62 6.62 -13.95
N VAL A 300 3.66 6.60 -13.15
CA VAL A 300 4.27 5.37 -12.64
C VAL A 300 4.34 5.42 -11.11
N ASP A 301 3.96 4.32 -10.48
CA ASP A 301 4.14 4.05 -9.05
C ASP A 301 4.72 2.63 -8.92
N PRO A 302 5.98 2.44 -9.31
CA PRO A 302 6.58 1.11 -9.41
C PRO A 302 6.91 0.54 -8.04
N PRO A 303 7.13 -0.80 -7.95
CA PRO A 303 7.67 -1.42 -6.76
C PRO A 303 9.09 -0.92 -6.46
N ARG A 304 9.66 -1.31 -5.31
CA ARG A 304 10.99 -0.87 -4.84
C ARG A 304 12.13 -1.03 -5.84
N LYS A 305 12.02 -1.95 -6.78
CA LYS A 305 13.01 -2.14 -7.85
C LYS A 305 13.00 -1.05 -8.94
N GLY A 306 12.00 -0.16 -8.90
CA GLY A 306 11.78 0.86 -9.93
C GLY A 306 11.09 0.32 -11.17
N CYS A 307 11.07 1.12 -12.23
CA CYS A 307 10.50 0.73 -13.51
C CYS A 307 11.37 -0.32 -14.21
N ASP A 308 10.72 -1.21 -14.97
CA ASP A 308 11.41 -2.12 -15.88
C ASP A 308 12.09 -1.32 -17.01
N GLU A 309 13.27 -1.77 -17.44
CA GLU A 309 14.06 -1.09 -18.49
C GLU A 309 13.27 -0.96 -19.80
N LYS A 310 12.54 -2.01 -20.19
CA LYS A 310 11.69 -2.01 -21.38
C LYS A 310 10.55 -0.98 -21.29
N LEU A 311 10.00 -0.76 -20.09
CA LEU A 311 9.00 0.29 -19.88
C LEU A 311 9.63 1.67 -20.07
N LEU A 312 10.82 1.92 -19.52
CA LEU A 312 11.53 3.19 -19.70
C LEU A 312 11.84 3.45 -21.18
N GLU A 313 12.29 2.44 -21.93
CA GLU A 313 12.49 2.52 -23.39
C GLU A 313 11.18 2.88 -24.12
N THR A 314 10.06 2.29 -23.70
CA THR A 314 8.74 2.58 -24.28
C THR A 314 8.32 4.01 -23.99
N ILE A 315 8.56 4.53 -22.80
CA ILE A 315 8.28 5.93 -22.44
C ILE A 315 9.07 6.87 -23.36
N LEU A 316 10.36 6.58 -23.57
CA LEU A 316 11.23 7.37 -24.46
C LEU A 316 10.79 7.31 -25.92
N ALA A 317 10.20 6.22 -26.37
CA ALA A 317 9.65 6.05 -27.71
C ALA A 317 8.29 6.74 -27.89
N MET A 318 7.39 6.57 -26.92
CA MET A 318 6.04 7.14 -26.92
C MET A 318 6.06 8.66 -26.73
N LYS A 319 6.99 9.17 -25.96
CA LYS A 319 7.18 10.59 -25.66
C LYS A 319 5.92 11.27 -25.09
N PRO A 320 5.34 10.76 -23.98
CA PRO A 320 4.32 11.53 -23.30
C PRO A 320 4.87 12.90 -22.89
N LYS A 321 4.03 13.92 -22.90
CA LYS A 321 4.43 15.29 -22.52
C LYS A 321 4.93 15.38 -21.09
N LYS A 322 4.34 14.57 -20.21
CA LYS A 322 4.70 14.50 -18.79
C LYS A 322 4.80 13.05 -18.33
N VAL A 323 5.78 12.77 -17.48
CA VAL A 323 5.90 11.54 -16.70
C VAL A 323 5.81 11.94 -15.24
N VAL A 324 4.76 11.51 -14.54
CA VAL A 324 4.60 11.68 -13.10
C VAL A 324 5.11 10.41 -12.43
N TYR A 325 6.13 10.53 -11.60
CA TYR A 325 6.76 9.39 -10.93
C TYR A 325 6.52 9.48 -9.43
N VAL A 326 5.80 8.51 -8.88
CA VAL A 326 5.62 8.28 -7.45
C VAL A 326 6.54 7.15 -7.04
N SER A 327 7.39 7.35 -6.04
CA SER A 327 8.44 6.39 -5.69
C SER A 327 8.50 6.11 -4.21
N CYS A 328 8.64 4.84 -3.85
CA CYS A 328 8.96 4.39 -2.48
C CYS A 328 10.46 4.10 -2.27
N ASN A 329 11.31 4.35 -3.27
CA ASN A 329 12.75 4.13 -3.19
C ASN A 329 13.52 5.21 -3.96
N PRO A 330 14.16 6.16 -3.24
CA PRO A 330 14.91 7.24 -3.88
C PRO A 330 16.03 6.76 -4.81
N GLY A 331 16.67 5.63 -4.51
CA GLY A 331 17.77 5.07 -5.32
C GLY A 331 17.32 4.66 -6.72
N THR A 332 16.22 3.90 -6.81
CA THR A 332 15.67 3.50 -8.10
C THR A 332 14.99 4.66 -8.83
N LEU A 333 14.38 5.60 -8.10
CA LEU A 333 13.89 6.85 -8.68
C LEU A 333 15.02 7.62 -9.37
N ALA A 334 16.14 7.83 -8.69
CA ALA A 334 17.28 8.56 -9.24
C ALA A 334 17.85 7.88 -10.48
N ARG A 335 17.96 6.54 -10.47
CA ARG A 335 18.37 5.74 -11.63
C ARG A 335 17.43 5.94 -12.83
N ASP A 336 16.14 5.81 -12.61
CA ASP A 336 15.12 5.89 -13.67
C ASP A 336 15.02 7.33 -14.20
N MET A 337 15.09 8.33 -13.33
CA MET A 337 15.11 9.74 -13.72
C MET A 337 16.32 10.06 -14.60
N LYS A 338 17.50 9.50 -14.29
CA LYS A 338 18.68 9.71 -15.13
C LYS A 338 18.47 9.16 -16.55
N ILE A 339 17.89 7.99 -16.68
CA ILE A 339 17.57 7.41 -18.00
C ILE A 339 16.61 8.31 -18.77
N LEU A 340 15.55 8.79 -18.12
CA LEU A 340 14.56 9.66 -18.75
C LEU A 340 15.13 11.04 -19.09
N THR A 341 15.96 11.62 -18.24
CA THR A 341 16.58 12.93 -18.51
C THR A 341 17.64 12.84 -19.60
N ASP A 342 18.42 11.77 -19.67
CA ASP A 342 19.33 11.50 -20.79
C ASP A 342 18.55 11.30 -22.11
N GLY A 343 17.30 10.88 -22.04
CA GLY A 343 16.37 10.72 -23.17
C GLY A 343 15.56 11.97 -23.55
N GLY A 344 15.84 13.13 -22.96
CA GLY A 344 15.23 14.41 -23.34
C GLY A 344 14.16 14.95 -22.38
N TYR A 345 13.93 14.30 -21.25
CA TYR A 345 13.05 14.81 -20.21
C TYR A 345 13.79 15.74 -19.26
N VAL A 346 13.07 16.67 -18.65
CA VAL A 346 13.58 17.60 -17.62
C VAL A 346 12.75 17.49 -16.35
N ALA A 347 13.42 17.30 -15.22
CA ALA A 347 12.85 17.39 -13.90
C ALA A 347 13.45 18.58 -13.16
N LYS A 348 12.61 19.36 -12.48
CA LYS A 348 13.04 20.54 -11.69
C LYS A 348 13.06 20.24 -10.20
N LYS A 349 12.14 19.41 -9.74
CA LYS A 349 11.88 19.19 -8.32
C LYS A 349 11.55 17.72 -8.03
N VAL A 350 12.00 17.24 -6.88
CA VAL A 350 11.60 15.97 -6.28
C VAL A 350 11.05 16.25 -4.90
N GLN A 351 9.74 16.03 -4.70
CA GLN A 351 9.05 16.33 -3.45
C GLN A 351 9.01 15.11 -2.55
N PRO A 352 9.72 15.09 -1.40
CA PRO A 352 9.59 14.04 -0.41
C PRO A 352 8.27 14.14 0.34
N VAL A 353 7.66 12.99 0.64
CA VAL A 353 6.44 12.85 1.44
C VAL A 353 6.65 11.78 2.50
N ASP A 354 6.41 12.10 3.76
CA ASP A 354 6.54 11.16 4.86
C ASP A 354 5.29 10.30 5.04
N MET A 355 5.24 9.19 4.31
CA MET A 355 4.17 8.18 4.42
C MET A 355 4.32 7.28 5.64
N PHE A 356 5.52 7.20 6.21
CA PHE A 356 5.86 6.23 7.26
C PHE A 356 6.64 6.90 8.40
N PRO A 357 6.00 7.84 9.15
CA PRO A 357 6.62 8.42 10.35
C PRO A 357 7.25 7.37 11.27
N MET A 358 8.31 7.73 11.95
CA MET A 358 9.11 6.88 12.86
C MET A 358 9.96 5.81 12.17
N THR A 359 9.89 5.67 10.85
CA THR A 359 10.70 4.73 10.06
C THR A 359 11.64 5.48 9.12
N THR A 360 12.63 4.78 8.57
CA THR A 360 13.55 5.33 7.55
C THR A 360 12.96 5.36 6.13
N HIS A 361 11.75 4.86 5.95
CA HIS A 361 11.10 4.86 4.63
C HIS A 361 10.66 6.26 4.23
N ILE A 362 10.78 6.56 2.94
CA ILE A 362 10.38 7.82 2.34
C ILE A 362 9.73 7.58 0.98
N GLU A 363 8.68 8.32 0.70
CA GLU A 363 8.08 8.45 -0.62
C GLU A 363 8.51 9.77 -1.26
N ALA A 364 8.54 9.80 -2.58
CA ALA A 364 8.83 11.02 -3.31
C ALA A 364 8.02 11.09 -4.60
N VAL A 365 7.65 12.30 -4.99
CA VAL A 365 6.93 12.58 -6.24
C VAL A 365 7.72 13.56 -7.07
N THR A 366 7.83 13.28 -8.35
CA THR A 366 8.41 14.20 -9.33
C THR A 366 7.61 14.18 -10.63
N VAL A 367 7.70 15.25 -11.39
CA VAL A 367 7.23 15.31 -12.76
C VAL A 367 8.40 15.61 -13.70
N LEU A 368 8.50 14.83 -14.77
CA LEU A 368 9.45 15.05 -15.83
C LEU A 368 8.68 15.56 -17.06
N HIS A 369 9.13 16.66 -17.62
CA HIS A 369 8.56 17.27 -18.81
C HIS A 369 9.41 16.94 -20.02
N LEU A 370 8.77 16.61 -21.13
CA LEU A 370 9.46 16.46 -22.41
C LEU A 370 9.89 17.85 -22.92
N ASN A 371 11.17 18.00 -23.27
CA ASN A 371 11.68 19.22 -23.87
C ASN A 371 11.26 19.35 -25.34
#